data_e97ebdea58c024495bbc52f628131441
#
_entry.id   e97ebdea58c024495bbc52f628131441
#
_cell.length_a   1.000
_cell.length_b   1.000
_cell.length_c   1.000
_cell.angle_alpha   90.00
_cell.angle_beta   90.00
_cell.angle_gamma   90.00
#
_symmetry.space_group_name_H-M   'P 1'
#
loop_
_entity.id
_entity.type
_entity.pdbx_description
1 polymer ?
#
loop_
_entity_poly.entity_id
_entity_poly.type
_entity_poly.pdbx_seq_one_letter_code
_entity_poly.pdbx_strand_id
1 'polypeptide(L)'
;ATTIDECRQIVEAQRKSGKVYMMMETVVYSREYLFAKELYDRGELGRIQFMRGSHQQDMDVWPGYWEGFPPMHYATHCVSPCLAILGKHAEHVVCHGSGRIDEHLIAKYGSPFAIETATFKLRDSDVAAEVTRSLFATARQYRESFDVYGSKKSFEWQQVENEEPVIHTKSTPERPLTEAQIPQRVKVPDYAHLLPEPIQRFTQPAAIQDADHLSF
;
A
#
# COMPACT_ATOMS: atom_id res chain seq x y z
N ALA A 1 -16.01 -8.48 2.42
CA ALA A 1 -15.88 -9.91 2.73
C ALA A 1 -14.76 -10.08 3.75
N THR A 2 -15.05 -10.77 4.83
CA THR A 2 -14.09 -11.03 5.91
C THR A 2 -13.76 -12.53 6.03
N THR A 3 -14.44 -13.37 5.26
CA THR A 3 -14.20 -14.81 5.23
C THR A 3 -13.89 -15.30 3.81
N ILE A 4 -13.21 -16.44 3.72
CA ILE A 4 -12.92 -17.10 2.42
C ILE A 4 -14.23 -17.51 1.71
N ASP A 5 -15.23 -17.93 2.47
CA ASP A 5 -16.50 -18.37 1.88
C ASP A 5 -17.29 -17.19 1.30
N GLU A 6 -17.30 -16.03 1.93
CA GLU A 6 -17.85 -14.80 1.35
C GLU A 6 -17.11 -14.43 0.05
N CYS A 7 -15.78 -14.51 0.02
CA CYS A 7 -15.01 -14.26 -1.20
C CYS A 7 -15.40 -15.24 -2.33
N ARG A 8 -15.57 -16.52 -2.02
CA ARG A 8 -16.03 -17.53 -2.99
C ARG A 8 -17.43 -17.21 -3.52
N GLN A 9 -18.35 -16.84 -2.64
CA GLN A 9 -19.72 -16.46 -3.02
C GLN A 9 -19.73 -15.25 -3.97
N ILE A 10 -18.89 -14.25 -3.73
CA ILE A 10 -18.74 -13.09 -4.61
C ILE A 10 -18.25 -13.52 -6.01
N VAL A 11 -17.22 -14.35 -6.07
CA VAL A 11 -16.67 -14.86 -7.33
C VAL A 11 -17.72 -15.71 -8.10
N GLU A 12 -18.46 -16.56 -7.39
CA GLU A 12 -19.52 -17.37 -7.99
C GLU A 12 -20.68 -16.52 -8.50
N ALA A 13 -21.11 -15.53 -7.73
CA ALA A 13 -22.15 -14.59 -8.14
C ALA A 13 -21.73 -13.78 -9.39
N GLN A 14 -20.49 -13.33 -9.44
CA GLN A 14 -19.95 -12.65 -10.62
C GLN A 14 -19.96 -13.56 -11.84
N ARG A 15 -19.46 -14.80 -11.71
CA ARG A 15 -19.45 -15.78 -12.82
C ARG A 15 -20.85 -16.10 -13.31
N LYS A 16 -21.79 -16.32 -12.39
CA LYS A 16 -23.20 -16.63 -12.70
C LYS A 16 -23.94 -15.48 -13.38
N SER A 17 -23.67 -14.25 -12.97
CA SER A 17 -24.32 -13.05 -13.52
C SER A 17 -23.71 -12.56 -14.83
N GLY A 18 -22.44 -12.86 -15.08
CA GLY A 18 -21.66 -12.30 -16.19
C GLY A 18 -21.42 -10.78 -16.08
N LYS A 19 -21.75 -10.19 -14.93
CA LYS A 19 -21.57 -8.74 -14.70
C LYS A 19 -20.14 -8.43 -14.30
N VAL A 20 -19.71 -7.19 -14.58
CA VAL A 20 -18.41 -6.68 -14.10
C VAL A 20 -18.48 -6.51 -12.59
N TYR A 21 -17.50 -7.03 -11.90
CA TYR A 21 -17.25 -6.78 -10.48
C TYR A 21 -15.78 -6.38 -10.31
N MET A 22 -15.54 -5.33 -9.56
CA MET A 22 -14.21 -4.86 -9.23
C MET A 22 -14.18 -4.47 -7.75
N MET A 23 -13.24 -5.04 -7.01
CA MET A 23 -12.85 -4.48 -5.74
C MET A 23 -11.92 -3.28 -6.01
N MET A 24 -12.31 -2.12 -5.55
CA MET A 24 -11.56 -0.89 -5.81
C MET A 24 -10.42 -0.75 -4.81
N GLU A 25 -9.27 -1.37 -5.15
CA GLU A 25 -8.03 -1.18 -4.42
C GLU A 25 -7.29 0.04 -4.99
N THR A 26 -7.28 1.13 -4.24
CA THR A 26 -6.84 2.45 -4.74
C THR A 26 -5.33 2.62 -4.77
N VAL A 27 -4.59 2.01 -3.85
CA VAL A 27 -3.13 2.22 -3.72
C VAL A 27 -2.35 1.83 -4.96
N VAL A 28 -2.75 0.74 -5.65
CA VAL A 28 -2.09 0.30 -6.89
C VAL A 28 -2.36 1.22 -8.10
N TYR A 29 -3.19 2.22 -7.93
CA TYR A 29 -3.46 3.28 -8.91
C TYR A 29 -2.98 4.65 -8.44
N SER A 30 -2.40 4.75 -7.24
CA SER A 30 -1.77 5.99 -6.78
C SER A 30 -0.56 6.34 -7.63
N ARG A 31 -0.27 7.63 -7.72
CA ARG A 31 0.84 8.15 -8.53
C ARG A 31 2.18 7.57 -8.10
N GLU A 32 2.38 7.46 -6.81
CA GLU A 32 3.61 6.93 -6.20
C GLU A 32 3.80 5.45 -6.53
N TYR A 33 2.74 4.66 -6.47
CA TYR A 33 2.82 3.26 -6.88
C TYR A 33 3.09 3.13 -8.38
N LEU A 34 2.39 3.90 -9.23
CA LEU A 34 2.60 3.90 -10.67
C LEU A 34 4.04 4.30 -11.02
N PHE A 35 4.61 5.25 -10.29
CA PHE A 35 6.01 5.64 -10.47
C PHE A 35 6.98 4.52 -10.07
N ALA A 36 6.77 3.88 -8.91
CA ALA A 36 7.58 2.72 -8.51
C ALA A 36 7.47 1.58 -9.53
N LYS A 37 6.26 1.33 -10.05
CA LYS A 37 6.00 0.32 -11.09
C LYS A 37 6.70 0.67 -12.41
N GLU A 38 6.68 1.94 -12.81
CA GLU A 38 7.41 2.42 -13.99
C GLU A 38 8.92 2.21 -13.87
N LEU A 39 9.51 2.53 -12.70
CA LEU A 39 10.92 2.24 -12.43
C LEU A 39 11.24 0.74 -12.51
N TYR A 40 10.33 -0.08 -12.01
CA TYR A 40 10.45 -1.54 -12.11
C TYR A 40 10.41 -2.00 -13.57
N ASP A 41 9.41 -1.58 -14.34
CA ASP A 41 9.20 -2.00 -15.74
C ASP A 41 10.35 -1.57 -16.65
N ARG A 42 10.98 -0.43 -16.36
CA ARG A 42 12.20 0.04 -17.04
C ARG A 42 13.47 -0.68 -16.59
N GLY A 43 13.39 -1.58 -15.60
CA GLY A 43 14.54 -2.30 -15.07
C GLY A 43 15.50 -1.41 -14.25
N GLU A 44 15.07 -0.21 -13.88
CA GLU A 44 15.87 0.75 -13.12
C GLU A 44 16.11 0.30 -11.68
N LEU A 45 15.15 -0.39 -11.06
CA LEU A 45 15.30 -0.96 -9.73
C LEU A 45 16.29 -2.15 -9.71
N GLY A 46 16.52 -2.79 -10.88
CA GLY A 46 17.25 -4.06 -10.95
C GLY A 46 16.42 -5.21 -10.38
N ARG A 47 17.06 -6.19 -9.73
CA ARG A 47 16.34 -7.26 -9.05
C ARG A 47 15.73 -6.72 -7.75
N ILE A 48 14.44 -6.98 -7.55
CA ILE A 48 13.82 -6.65 -6.26
C ILE A 48 14.40 -7.56 -5.18
N GLN A 49 14.78 -6.98 -4.06
CA GLN A 49 15.36 -7.68 -2.91
C GLN A 49 14.36 -7.79 -1.76
N PHE A 50 13.55 -6.76 -1.55
CA PHE A 50 12.60 -6.68 -0.45
C PHE A 50 11.54 -5.60 -0.73
N MET A 51 10.37 -5.74 -0.13
CA MET A 51 9.31 -4.75 -0.19
C MET A 51 8.70 -4.49 1.18
N ARG A 52 8.17 -3.31 1.37
CA ARG A 52 7.46 -2.93 2.58
C ARG A 52 6.18 -2.19 2.22
N GLY A 53 5.07 -2.58 2.83
CA GLY A 53 3.80 -1.87 2.74
C GLY A 53 3.35 -1.40 4.12
N SER A 54 2.78 -0.20 4.20
CA SER A 54 2.22 0.29 5.45
C SER A 54 0.93 1.07 5.20
N HIS A 55 -0.06 0.87 6.05
CA HIS A 55 -1.25 1.69 6.09
C HIS A 55 -1.57 2.02 7.53
N GLN A 56 -1.39 3.28 7.88
CA GLN A 56 -1.64 3.82 9.20
C GLN A 56 -2.85 4.74 9.14
N GLN A 57 -3.79 4.53 10.04
CA GLN A 57 -5.01 5.31 10.10
C GLN A 57 -5.51 5.37 11.54
N ASP A 58 -6.03 6.50 11.95
CA ASP A 58 -6.76 6.66 13.22
C ASP A 58 -8.26 6.67 12.90
N MET A 59 -8.97 5.67 13.40
CA MET A 59 -10.40 5.49 13.17
C MET A 59 -11.24 5.69 14.45
N ASP A 60 -10.67 6.27 15.49
CA ASP A 60 -11.36 6.44 16.77
C ASP A 60 -12.64 7.26 16.67
N VAL A 61 -12.74 8.17 15.70
CA VAL A 61 -13.93 9.00 15.44
C VAL A 61 -14.76 8.57 14.24
N TRP A 62 -14.47 7.40 13.68
CA TRP A 62 -15.17 6.87 12.52
C TRP A 62 -16.52 6.23 12.90
N PRO A 63 -17.42 5.98 11.92
CA PRO A 63 -18.72 5.36 12.20
C PRO A 63 -18.60 4.04 12.95
N GLY A 64 -19.48 3.79 13.92
CA GLY A 64 -19.41 2.66 14.85
C GLY A 64 -19.36 1.27 14.22
N TYR A 65 -19.66 1.11 12.92
CA TYR A 65 -19.48 -0.18 12.26
C TYR A 65 -18.01 -0.58 12.07
N TRP A 66 -17.09 0.37 12.17
CA TRP A 66 -15.65 0.13 12.16
C TRP A 66 -15.05 -0.20 13.54
N GLU A 67 -15.76 0.12 14.64
CA GLU A 67 -15.24 -0.02 16.00
C GLU A 67 -14.62 -1.40 16.25
N GLY A 68 -13.35 -1.39 16.67
CA GLY A 68 -12.59 -2.60 16.98
C GLY A 68 -12.27 -3.50 15.80
N PHE A 69 -12.41 -3.01 14.56
CA PHE A 69 -12.09 -3.78 13.36
C PHE A 69 -10.62 -4.20 13.40
N PRO A 70 -10.31 -5.50 13.23
CA PRO A 70 -8.92 -5.96 13.29
C PRO A 70 -8.08 -5.34 12.19
N PRO A 71 -6.87 -4.83 12.47
CA PRO A 71 -6.06 -4.13 11.49
C PRO A 71 -5.87 -4.91 10.18
N MET A 72 -5.49 -6.18 10.22
CA MET A 72 -5.25 -6.99 9.02
C MET A 72 -6.53 -7.41 8.27
N HIS A 73 -7.72 -7.23 8.81
CA HIS A 73 -8.96 -7.38 8.04
C HIS A 73 -9.13 -6.25 7.00
N TYR A 74 -8.39 -5.17 7.15
CA TYR A 74 -8.35 -4.04 6.20
C TYR A 74 -6.90 -3.77 5.75
N ALA A 75 -6.23 -4.82 5.27
CA ALA A 75 -4.82 -4.76 4.89
C ALA A 75 -4.58 -4.61 3.38
N THR A 76 -5.64 -4.49 2.56
CA THR A 76 -5.50 -4.46 1.10
C THR A 76 -4.54 -3.37 0.63
N HIS A 77 -4.61 -2.17 1.19
CA HIS A 77 -3.77 -1.03 0.80
C HIS A 77 -2.28 -1.23 1.07
N CYS A 78 -1.89 -2.00 2.08
CA CYS A 78 -0.47 -2.28 2.33
C CYS A 78 0.01 -3.61 1.70
N VAL A 79 -0.90 -4.55 1.41
CA VAL A 79 -0.56 -5.85 0.83
C VAL A 79 -0.56 -5.82 -0.71
N SER A 80 -1.57 -5.16 -1.30
CA SER A 80 -1.77 -5.17 -2.76
C SER A 80 -0.58 -4.65 -3.55
N PRO A 81 0.08 -3.53 -3.20
CA PRO A 81 1.24 -3.06 -3.96
C PRO A 81 2.40 -4.05 -3.96
N CYS A 82 2.63 -4.75 -2.82
CA CYS A 82 3.67 -5.78 -2.73
C CYS A 82 3.42 -6.97 -3.65
N LEU A 83 2.15 -7.35 -3.84
CA LEU A 83 1.79 -8.46 -4.74
C LEU A 83 1.76 -8.01 -6.20
N ALA A 84 1.20 -6.83 -6.45
CA ALA A 84 0.92 -6.34 -7.79
C ALA A 84 2.19 -5.98 -8.59
N ILE A 85 3.22 -5.42 -7.96
CA ILE A 85 4.43 -4.99 -8.67
C ILE A 85 5.13 -6.13 -9.40
N LEU A 86 5.13 -7.33 -8.80
CA LEU A 86 5.71 -8.55 -9.37
C LEU A 86 4.64 -9.46 -10.01
N GLY A 87 3.35 -9.15 -9.87
CA GLY A 87 2.26 -10.00 -10.34
C GLY A 87 2.24 -11.38 -9.67
N LYS A 88 2.65 -11.46 -8.41
CA LYS A 88 2.81 -12.73 -7.67
C LYS A 88 1.85 -12.81 -6.47
N HIS A 89 1.59 -14.02 -6.02
CA HIS A 89 0.80 -14.31 -4.82
C HIS A 89 1.71 -14.58 -3.62
N ALA A 90 1.20 -14.35 -2.42
CA ALA A 90 1.86 -14.82 -1.21
C ALA A 90 1.83 -16.35 -1.15
N GLU A 91 2.93 -16.97 -0.70
CA GLU A 91 3.02 -18.40 -0.47
C GLU A 91 2.63 -18.75 0.96
N HIS A 92 3.22 -18.05 1.92
CA HIS A 92 2.89 -18.17 3.33
C HIS A 92 3.08 -16.82 4.02
N VAL A 93 2.42 -16.66 5.14
CA VAL A 93 2.43 -15.44 5.94
C VAL A 93 2.61 -15.76 7.42
N VAL A 94 3.39 -14.92 8.11
CA VAL A 94 3.48 -14.89 9.58
C VAL A 94 3.05 -13.51 10.02
N CYS A 95 2.07 -13.45 10.94
CA CYS A 95 1.49 -12.21 11.44
C CYS A 95 1.61 -12.14 12.96
N HIS A 96 1.87 -10.95 13.47
CA HIS A 96 1.93 -10.64 14.90
C HIS A 96 1.07 -9.42 15.21
N GLY A 97 0.30 -9.53 16.30
CA GLY A 97 -0.37 -8.38 16.88
C GLY A 97 0.54 -7.68 17.90
N SER A 98 0.40 -6.37 18.00
CA SER A 98 1.18 -5.52 18.91
C SER A 98 0.32 -4.42 19.53
N GLY A 99 0.63 -4.06 20.77
CA GLY A 99 -0.12 -3.06 21.53
C GLY A 99 -1.51 -3.57 21.90
N ARG A 100 -2.32 -2.69 22.46
CA ARG A 100 -3.67 -3.01 22.90
C ARG A 100 -4.59 -1.82 22.69
N ILE A 101 -5.75 -2.07 22.13
CA ILE A 101 -6.85 -1.11 22.02
C ILE A 101 -7.69 -1.14 23.33
N ASP A 102 -8.57 -0.16 23.48
CA ASP A 102 -9.46 -0.09 24.63
C ASP A 102 -10.41 -1.30 24.69
N GLU A 103 -10.72 -1.75 25.92
CA GLU A 103 -11.54 -2.95 26.16
C GLU A 103 -12.90 -2.92 25.45
N HIS A 104 -13.55 -1.76 25.39
CA HIS A 104 -14.86 -1.63 24.74
C HIS A 104 -14.82 -1.87 23.23
N LEU A 105 -13.67 -1.61 22.58
CA LEU A 105 -13.46 -1.86 21.15
C LEU A 105 -13.23 -3.34 20.84
N ILE A 106 -12.75 -4.12 21.82
CA ILE A 106 -12.46 -5.55 21.62
C ILE A 106 -13.74 -6.37 21.46
N ALA A 107 -14.84 -5.95 22.10
CA ALA A 107 -16.06 -6.75 22.25
C ALA A 107 -16.65 -7.25 20.93
N LYS A 108 -16.54 -6.46 19.85
CA LYS A 108 -17.20 -6.77 18.57
C LYS A 108 -16.47 -7.82 17.74
N TYR A 109 -15.16 -7.79 17.70
CA TYR A 109 -14.34 -8.65 16.82
C TYR A 109 -13.37 -9.54 17.61
N GLY A 110 -13.18 -9.31 18.91
CA GLY A 110 -12.30 -10.09 19.76
C GLY A 110 -10.79 -9.88 19.52
N SER A 111 -10.40 -8.94 18.65
CA SER A 111 -8.99 -8.59 18.43
C SER A 111 -8.56 -7.48 19.38
N PRO A 112 -7.54 -7.71 20.21
CA PRO A 112 -7.07 -6.71 21.16
C PRO A 112 -6.00 -5.77 20.58
N PHE A 113 -5.51 -6.01 19.36
CA PHE A 113 -4.29 -5.39 18.87
C PHE A 113 -4.51 -4.01 18.26
N ALA A 114 -3.69 -3.04 18.66
CA ALA A 114 -3.63 -1.70 18.08
C ALA A 114 -2.96 -1.71 16.70
N ILE A 115 -1.92 -2.53 16.56
CA ILE A 115 -1.15 -2.69 15.33
C ILE A 115 -1.04 -4.18 15.03
N GLU A 116 -1.14 -4.53 13.75
CA GLU A 116 -0.76 -5.85 13.28
C GLU A 116 0.32 -5.70 12.20
N THR A 117 1.34 -6.56 12.28
CA THR A 117 2.43 -6.62 11.30
C THR A 117 2.56 -8.04 10.77
N ALA A 118 2.86 -8.17 9.49
CA ALA A 118 3.05 -9.47 8.87
C ALA A 118 4.25 -9.47 7.93
N THR A 119 4.91 -10.61 7.86
CA THR A 119 5.88 -10.91 6.81
C THR A 119 5.34 -12.04 5.95
N PHE A 120 5.53 -11.96 4.65
CA PHE A 120 5.16 -13.02 3.72
C PHE A 120 6.18 -13.18 2.61
N LYS A 121 6.31 -14.40 2.13
CA LYS A 121 7.14 -14.75 0.99
C LYS A 121 6.28 -14.84 -0.26
N LEU A 122 6.80 -14.35 -1.38
CA LEU A 122 6.11 -14.47 -2.65
C LEU A 122 6.36 -15.85 -3.25
N ARG A 123 5.31 -16.43 -3.83
CA ARG A 123 5.36 -17.73 -4.49
C ARG A 123 6.32 -17.69 -5.68
N ASP A 124 7.10 -18.74 -5.83
CA ASP A 124 8.09 -18.88 -6.92
C ASP A 124 9.01 -17.65 -7.03
N SER A 125 9.49 -17.18 -5.87
CA SER A 125 10.32 -15.97 -5.77
C SER A 125 11.22 -16.01 -4.54
N ASP A 126 12.39 -15.38 -4.64
CA ASP A 126 13.27 -15.14 -3.48
C ASP A 126 12.86 -13.90 -2.67
N VAL A 127 11.86 -13.16 -3.15
CA VAL A 127 11.43 -11.89 -2.54
C VAL A 127 10.45 -12.16 -1.39
N ALA A 128 10.68 -11.44 -0.30
CA ALA A 128 9.74 -11.32 0.80
C ALA A 128 9.23 -9.88 0.93
N ALA A 129 8.12 -9.72 1.64
CA ALA A 129 7.58 -8.42 1.98
C ALA A 129 7.18 -8.37 3.46
N GLU A 130 7.21 -7.15 4.00
CA GLU A 130 6.71 -6.80 5.33
C GLU A 130 5.56 -5.82 5.18
N VAL A 131 4.50 -6.00 5.95
CA VAL A 131 3.37 -5.09 5.96
C VAL A 131 2.94 -4.76 7.39
N THR A 132 2.48 -3.52 7.60
CA THR A 132 2.04 -3.05 8.90
C THR A 132 0.73 -2.26 8.75
N ARG A 133 -0.21 -2.52 9.65
CA ARG A 133 -1.51 -1.84 9.67
C ARG A 133 -1.88 -1.41 11.08
N SER A 134 -2.37 -0.16 11.23
CA SER A 134 -3.02 0.33 12.45
C SER A 134 -4.38 0.96 12.15
N LEU A 135 -5.32 0.88 13.10
CA LEU A 135 -6.67 1.44 12.96
C LEU A 135 -7.12 2.24 14.19
N PHE A 136 -6.72 1.83 15.38
CA PHE A 136 -7.17 2.42 16.65
C PHE A 136 -6.01 2.56 17.60
N ALA A 137 -6.14 3.47 18.56
CA ALA A 137 -5.19 3.68 19.67
C ALA A 137 -3.73 3.89 19.20
N THR A 138 -3.53 4.46 18.01
CA THR A 138 -2.20 4.72 17.46
C THR A 138 -2.15 6.15 16.96
N ALA A 139 -1.41 7.00 17.64
CA ALA A 139 -1.23 8.41 17.27
C ALA A 139 -0.36 8.53 16.01
N ARG A 140 -0.94 8.24 14.86
CA ARG A 140 -0.32 8.35 13.54
C ARG A 140 -1.28 8.99 12.55
N GLN A 141 -0.85 10.09 11.92
CA GLN A 141 -1.58 10.68 10.80
C GLN A 141 -1.80 9.64 9.70
N TYR A 142 -2.87 9.79 8.93
CA TYR A 142 -3.16 8.93 7.79
C TYR A 142 -1.93 8.77 6.90
N ARG A 143 -1.68 7.53 6.51
CA ARG A 143 -0.60 7.19 5.62
C ARG A 143 -0.82 5.84 4.95
N GLU A 144 -0.71 5.86 3.66
CA GLU A 144 -0.43 4.68 2.84
C GLU A 144 1.01 4.75 2.37
N SER A 145 1.68 3.62 2.22
CA SER A 145 3.02 3.61 1.69
C SER A 145 3.42 2.26 1.12
N PHE A 146 4.29 2.35 0.13
CA PHE A 146 4.93 1.22 -0.49
C PHE A 146 6.40 1.54 -0.76
N ASP A 147 7.29 0.79 -0.14
CA ASP A 147 8.72 0.89 -0.35
C ASP A 147 9.19 -0.34 -1.11
N VAL A 148 10.08 -0.16 -2.09
CA VAL A 148 10.64 -1.25 -2.87
C VAL A 148 12.16 -1.10 -2.96
N TYR A 149 12.86 -2.13 -2.50
CA TYR A 149 14.32 -2.17 -2.43
C TYR A 149 14.86 -3.03 -3.55
N GLY A 150 15.55 -2.41 -4.48
CA GLY A 150 16.14 -3.07 -5.64
C GLY A 150 17.67 -3.16 -5.57
N SER A 151 18.24 -3.98 -6.45
CA SER A 151 19.70 -4.17 -6.52
C SER A 151 20.46 -2.99 -7.16
N LYS A 152 19.76 -2.07 -7.84
CA LYS A 152 20.33 -0.87 -8.46
C LYS A 152 19.81 0.41 -7.82
N LYS A 153 18.49 0.51 -7.66
CA LYS A 153 17.80 1.62 -7.02
C LYS A 153 16.75 1.09 -6.06
N SER A 154 16.36 1.91 -5.09
CA SER A 154 15.23 1.70 -4.20
C SER A 154 14.33 2.92 -4.24
N PHE A 155 13.06 2.70 -4.09
CA PHE A 155 12.05 3.73 -3.95
C PHE A 155 11.45 3.65 -2.55
N GLU A 156 11.39 4.78 -1.84
CA GLU A 156 10.69 4.92 -0.57
C GLU A 156 9.62 5.99 -0.70
N TRP A 157 8.41 5.61 -0.35
CA TRP A 157 7.27 6.50 -0.31
C TRP A 157 7.43 7.53 0.83
N GLN A 158 6.93 8.74 0.63
CA GLN A 158 7.01 9.79 1.63
C GLN A 158 6.39 9.38 2.97
N GLN A 159 7.01 9.82 4.07
CA GLN A 159 6.54 9.52 5.43
C GLN A 159 5.47 10.48 5.93
N VAL A 160 5.43 11.69 5.42
CA VAL A 160 4.48 12.74 5.75
C VAL A 160 3.80 13.19 4.49
N GLU A 161 2.51 13.45 4.57
CA GLU A 161 1.71 14.00 3.48
C GLU A 161 2.34 15.31 2.97
N ASN A 162 2.28 15.53 1.67
CA ASN A 162 2.92 16.66 0.96
C ASN A 162 4.46 16.64 0.90
N GLU A 163 5.12 15.61 1.39
CA GLU A 163 6.53 15.37 1.06
C GLU A 163 6.66 14.65 -0.30
N GLU A 164 7.87 14.68 -0.83
CA GLU A 164 8.21 13.93 -2.04
C GLU A 164 8.80 12.55 -1.66
N PRO A 165 8.51 11.49 -2.42
CA PRO A 165 9.17 10.20 -2.26
C PRO A 165 10.66 10.30 -2.59
N VAL A 166 11.40 9.28 -2.20
CA VAL A 166 12.86 9.26 -2.26
C VAL A 166 13.36 8.09 -3.10
N ILE A 167 14.31 8.37 -3.97
CA ILE A 167 15.10 7.37 -4.69
C ILE A 167 16.49 7.26 -4.07
N HIS A 168 16.86 6.04 -3.72
CA HIS A 168 18.22 5.67 -3.35
C HIS A 168 18.88 4.96 -4.53
N THR A 169 20.12 5.30 -4.83
CA THR A 169 20.89 4.68 -5.91
C THR A 169 22.11 3.99 -5.33
N LYS A 170 22.32 2.73 -5.70
CA LYS A 170 23.49 1.97 -5.26
C LYS A 170 24.78 2.62 -5.71
N SER A 171 25.80 2.62 -4.84
CA SER A 171 27.16 3.01 -5.21
C SER A 171 27.76 2.04 -6.23
N THR A 172 28.52 2.58 -7.18
CA THR A 172 29.33 1.83 -8.15
C THR A 172 30.74 2.44 -8.17
N PRO A 173 31.74 1.80 -8.80
CA PRO A 173 33.05 2.42 -8.96
C PRO A 173 33.01 3.80 -9.63
N GLU A 174 32.08 4.00 -10.56
CA GLU A 174 31.88 5.27 -11.29
C GLU A 174 31.07 6.29 -10.47
N ARG A 175 30.32 5.83 -9.48
CA ARG A 175 29.55 6.65 -8.56
C ARG A 175 29.91 6.32 -7.12
N PRO A 176 30.86 7.01 -6.54
CA PRO A 176 31.42 6.69 -5.22
C PRO A 176 30.35 6.81 -4.11
N LEU A 177 30.63 6.18 -2.99
CA LEU A 177 29.73 6.08 -1.85
C LEU A 177 29.18 7.44 -1.37
N THR A 178 30.02 8.48 -1.40
CA THR A 178 29.63 9.85 -0.99
C THR A 178 28.50 10.42 -1.83
N GLU A 179 28.43 10.14 -3.12
CA GLU A 179 27.34 10.56 -4.00
C GLU A 179 26.12 9.64 -3.90
N ALA A 180 26.35 8.34 -3.75
CA ALA A 180 25.27 7.35 -3.65
C ALA A 180 24.48 7.46 -2.34
N GLN A 181 25.06 8.05 -1.29
CA GLN A 181 24.39 8.28 -0.01
C GLN A 181 23.44 9.49 -0.02
N ILE A 182 23.46 10.33 -1.05
CA ILE A 182 22.54 11.45 -1.15
C ILE A 182 21.19 10.94 -1.69
N PRO A 183 20.13 10.91 -0.86
CA PRO A 183 18.82 10.52 -1.33
C PRO A 183 18.28 11.58 -2.30
N GLN A 184 17.67 11.12 -3.39
CA GLN A 184 17.08 11.99 -4.39
C GLN A 184 15.58 12.09 -4.16
N ARG A 185 15.07 13.25 -3.75
CA ARG A 185 13.64 13.53 -3.75
C ARG A 185 13.15 13.68 -5.18
N VAL A 186 11.98 13.13 -5.47
CA VAL A 186 11.43 13.10 -6.83
C VAL A 186 9.99 13.56 -6.85
N LYS A 187 9.68 14.47 -7.77
CA LYS A 187 8.31 14.84 -8.04
C LYS A 187 7.67 13.77 -8.93
N VAL A 188 6.66 13.11 -8.41
CA VAL A 188 5.95 12.05 -9.13
C VAL A 188 5.06 12.67 -10.23
N PRO A 189 5.03 12.11 -11.45
CA PRO A 189 4.12 12.53 -12.51
C PRO A 189 2.65 12.35 -12.12
N ASP A 190 1.76 13.10 -12.73
CA ASP A 190 0.32 12.99 -12.48
C ASP A 190 -0.35 11.78 -13.18
N TYR A 191 0.34 11.15 -14.13
CA TYR A 191 -0.15 10.01 -14.92
C TYR A 191 -1.50 10.22 -15.63
N ALA A 192 -1.92 11.47 -15.81
CA ALA A 192 -3.18 11.81 -16.49
C ALA A 192 -3.33 11.12 -17.85
N HIS A 193 -2.22 10.96 -18.58
CA HIS A 193 -2.20 10.35 -19.91
C HIS A 193 -2.63 8.86 -19.92
N LEU A 194 -2.65 8.19 -18.76
CA LEU A 194 -3.14 6.80 -18.64
C LEU A 194 -4.67 6.73 -18.59
N LEU A 195 -5.33 7.86 -18.37
CA LEU A 195 -6.78 7.94 -18.25
C LEU A 195 -7.43 8.37 -19.59
N PRO A 196 -8.68 7.93 -19.85
CA PRO A 196 -9.49 8.49 -20.93
C PRO A 196 -9.61 10.01 -20.80
N GLU A 197 -9.52 10.73 -21.93
CA GLU A 197 -9.50 12.19 -21.99
C GLU A 197 -10.58 12.88 -21.12
N PRO A 198 -11.85 12.45 -21.09
CA PRO A 198 -12.87 13.14 -20.30
C PRO A 198 -12.63 13.16 -18.80
N ILE A 199 -11.82 12.22 -18.28
CA ILE A 199 -11.56 12.08 -16.85
C ILE A 199 -10.12 12.48 -16.43
N GLN A 200 -9.26 12.87 -17.38
CA GLN A 200 -7.89 13.33 -17.07
C GLN A 200 -7.86 14.54 -16.12
N ARG A 201 -8.88 15.42 -16.22
CA ARG A 201 -9.01 16.59 -15.32
C ARG A 201 -9.06 16.22 -13.83
N PHE A 202 -9.50 15.02 -13.49
CA PHE A 202 -9.60 14.57 -12.09
C PHE A 202 -8.25 14.15 -11.48
N THR A 203 -7.16 14.16 -12.25
CA THR A 203 -5.80 14.00 -11.71
C THR A 203 -5.26 15.31 -11.12
N GLN A 204 -5.92 16.44 -11.35
CA GLN A 204 -5.53 17.73 -10.78
C GLN A 204 -6.15 17.90 -9.39
N PRO A 205 -5.48 18.65 -8.49
CA PRO A 205 -6.07 18.98 -7.20
C PRO A 205 -7.47 19.55 -7.40
N ALA A 206 -8.44 19.02 -6.67
CA ALA A 206 -9.80 19.51 -6.78
C ALA A 206 -9.87 20.97 -6.28
N ALA A 207 -10.59 21.81 -7.02
CA ALA A 207 -10.77 23.22 -6.66
C ALA A 207 -11.69 23.43 -5.44
N ILE A 208 -12.16 22.36 -4.81
CA ILE A 208 -13.12 22.37 -3.70
C ILE A 208 -12.40 21.85 -2.45
N GLN A 209 -12.45 22.62 -1.37
CA GLN A 209 -11.75 22.37 -0.11
C GLN A 209 -12.13 21.06 0.62
N ASP A 210 -13.24 20.42 0.27
CA ASP A 210 -13.68 19.14 0.85
C ASP A 210 -13.24 17.91 0.03
N ALA A 211 -12.27 18.08 -0.84
CA ALA A 211 -11.87 17.08 -1.82
C ALA A 211 -10.65 16.24 -1.43
N ASP A 212 -10.28 16.21 -0.16
CA ASP A 212 -9.14 15.42 0.34
C ASP A 212 -9.25 13.92 0.02
N HIS A 213 -10.43 13.45 -0.34
CA HIS A 213 -10.71 12.10 -0.79
C HIS A 213 -10.90 11.94 -2.32
N LEU A 214 -10.77 13.00 -3.09
CA LEU A 214 -11.07 13.00 -4.54
C LEU A 214 -9.84 13.22 -5.43
N SER A 215 -8.68 13.52 -4.86
CA SER A 215 -7.42 13.66 -5.58
C SER A 215 -6.60 12.39 -5.49
N PHE A 216 -6.97 11.40 -6.28
CA PHE A 216 -6.11 10.24 -6.53
C PHE A 216 -5.26 10.46 -7.76
#